data_4fd2a531f77c36fa7b347e17d49d58b8
#
_entry.id   4fd2a531f77c36fa7b347e17d49d58b8
#
_cell.length_a   1.000
_cell.length_b   1.000
_cell.length_c   1.000
_cell.angle_alpha   90.00
_cell.angle_beta   90.00
_cell.angle_gamma   90.00
#
_symmetry.space_group_name_H-M   'P 1'
#
loop_
_entity.id
_entity.type
_entity.pdbx_description
1 polymer ?
#
loop_
_entity_poly.entity_id
_entity_poly.type
_entity_poly.pdbx_seq_one_letter_code
_entity_poly.pdbx_strand_id
1 'polypeptide(L)'
;VGQWLCALPTLNDLTAYATGHLDHHRLAGTPDDPDLPNYQAYPVDGTSFRRKVVRDLTGQTGFKLLAGILRGGLVHFGGRSSDGQSLLLKQVGVQAALAAILMLLGIGWTWWLWFASLMTSYMVVARLRQIAEHAAVPDADNPDPRFNTRTVEAPVWQRFLMAPHFVNYHLEHHLLPGVPCYRLPGFRALLKEKGLLDEVPSFNGYQQVLRHMVQWG
;
A
#
# COMPACT_ATOMS: atom_id res chain seq x y z
N VAL A 1 12.72 -1.63 -15.90
CA VAL A 1 12.11 -2.92 -15.50
C VAL A 1 10.91 -2.67 -14.60
N GLY A 2 11.04 -2.03 -13.42
CA GLY A 2 9.95 -1.85 -12.45
C GLY A 2 8.70 -1.15 -13.01
N GLN A 3 8.86 -0.09 -13.81
CA GLN A 3 7.74 0.61 -14.45
C GLN A 3 6.91 -0.34 -15.34
N TRP A 4 7.57 -1.14 -16.20
CA TRP A 4 6.89 -1.96 -17.20
C TRP A 4 6.34 -3.28 -16.66
N LEU A 5 7.07 -3.93 -15.75
CA LEU A 5 6.71 -5.26 -15.24
C LEU A 5 5.96 -5.25 -13.91
N CYS A 6 5.98 -4.13 -13.17
CA CYS A 6 5.32 -4.04 -11.87
C CYS A 6 4.26 -2.94 -11.84
N ALA A 7 4.61 -1.67 -12.15
CA ALA A 7 3.71 -0.56 -11.98
C ALA A 7 2.59 -0.54 -13.04
N LEU A 8 2.92 -0.56 -14.33
CA LEU A 8 1.91 -0.49 -15.40
C LEU A 8 0.89 -1.66 -15.38
N PRO A 9 1.28 -2.93 -15.12
CA PRO A 9 0.30 -4.02 -14.98
C PRO A 9 -0.70 -3.80 -13.84
N THR A 10 -0.29 -3.11 -12.78
CA THR A 10 -1.15 -2.79 -11.64
C THR A 10 -1.79 -1.40 -11.74
N LEU A 11 -1.77 -0.79 -12.92
CA LEU A 11 -2.32 0.54 -13.22
C LEU A 11 -1.67 1.67 -12.41
N ASN A 12 -0.44 1.48 -11.97
CA ASN A 12 0.35 2.46 -11.24
C ASN A 12 1.39 3.15 -12.12
N ASP A 13 2.01 4.20 -11.57
CA ASP A 13 3.21 4.85 -12.09
C ASP A 13 4.31 4.80 -11.03
N LEU A 14 5.43 4.17 -11.34
CA LEU A 14 6.55 4.01 -10.42
C LEU A 14 7.15 5.36 -10.02
N THR A 15 7.23 6.32 -10.94
CA THR A 15 7.82 7.64 -10.66
C THR A 15 6.93 8.43 -9.71
N ALA A 16 5.63 8.50 -9.99
CA ALA A 16 4.67 9.19 -9.13
C ALA A 16 4.58 8.51 -7.75
N TYR A 17 4.58 7.17 -7.71
CA TYR A 17 4.61 6.42 -6.46
C TYR A 17 5.87 6.73 -5.64
N ALA A 18 7.06 6.68 -6.28
CA ALA A 18 8.32 6.94 -5.58
C ALA A 18 8.38 8.36 -5.00
N THR A 19 7.92 9.37 -5.76
CA THR A 19 7.85 10.75 -5.29
C THR A 19 6.93 10.88 -4.08
N GLY A 20 5.69 10.39 -4.18
CA GLY A 20 4.73 10.45 -3.08
C GLY A 20 5.20 9.68 -1.85
N HIS A 21 5.83 8.53 -2.04
CA HIS A 21 6.36 7.71 -0.94
C HIS A 21 7.56 8.37 -0.23
N LEU A 22 8.46 9.02 -0.98
CA LEU A 22 9.55 9.79 -0.37
C LEU A 22 9.03 11.03 0.37
N ASP A 23 7.98 11.68 -0.14
CA ASP A 23 7.31 12.77 0.56
C ASP A 23 6.65 12.25 1.86
N HIS A 24 5.98 11.09 1.82
CA HIS A 24 5.45 10.44 3.00
C HIS A 24 6.55 10.16 4.05
N HIS A 25 7.70 9.57 3.66
CA HIS A 25 8.82 9.36 4.59
C HIS A 25 9.34 10.65 5.23
N ARG A 26 9.34 11.75 4.48
CA ARG A 26 9.80 13.06 4.98
C ARG A 26 8.80 13.74 5.90
N LEU A 27 7.50 13.53 5.65
CA LEU A 27 6.41 14.25 6.27
C LEU A 27 5.60 13.40 7.26
N ALA A 28 5.90 12.10 7.41
CA ALA A 28 5.27 11.24 8.40
C ALA A 28 5.40 11.85 9.80
N GLY A 29 4.30 11.86 10.55
CA GLY A 29 4.23 12.56 11.83
C GLY A 29 3.92 14.06 11.70
N THR A 30 3.51 14.53 10.53
CA THR A 30 3.05 15.92 10.32
C THR A 30 1.69 15.96 9.62
N PRO A 31 0.95 17.09 9.71
CA PRO A 31 -0.32 17.25 8.98
C PRO A 31 -0.19 17.24 7.45
N ASP A 32 1.02 17.42 6.93
CA ASP A 32 1.30 17.47 5.48
C ASP A 32 1.63 16.11 4.88
N ASP A 33 1.58 15.02 5.67
CA ASP A 33 1.79 13.68 5.18
C ASP A 33 0.72 13.30 4.13
N PRO A 34 1.12 12.99 2.88
CA PRO A 34 0.19 12.64 1.81
C PRO A 34 -0.64 11.37 2.12
N ASP A 35 -0.15 10.48 2.99
CA ASP A 35 -0.83 9.25 3.37
C ASP A 35 -1.70 9.38 4.63
N LEU A 36 -1.63 10.49 5.34
CA LEU A 36 -2.40 10.74 6.57
C LEU A 36 -3.91 10.44 6.43
N PRO A 37 -4.61 10.81 5.32
CA PRO A 37 -6.04 10.52 5.16
C PRO A 37 -6.38 9.02 5.15
N ASN A 38 -5.40 8.15 4.91
CA ASN A 38 -5.61 6.70 4.84
C ASN A 38 -5.71 6.07 6.23
N TYR A 39 -5.08 6.66 7.26
CA TYR A 39 -4.92 6.04 8.58
C TYR A 39 -5.31 6.94 9.78
N GLN A 40 -5.40 8.27 9.64
CA GLN A 40 -5.68 9.19 10.75
C GLN A 40 -7.01 8.93 11.48
N ALA A 41 -8.00 8.35 10.80
CA ALA A 41 -9.32 8.11 11.39
C ALA A 41 -9.35 6.89 12.34
N TYR A 42 -8.28 6.12 12.45
CA TYR A 42 -8.22 4.93 13.30
C TYR A 42 -7.77 5.28 14.73
N PRO A 43 -8.27 4.54 15.77
CA PRO A 43 -9.14 3.37 15.70
C PRO A 43 -10.58 3.72 15.28
N VAL A 44 -11.26 2.75 14.63
CA VAL A 44 -12.66 2.89 14.19
C VAL A 44 -13.54 1.81 14.81
N ASP A 45 -14.84 2.05 14.85
CA ASP A 45 -15.83 1.02 15.23
C ASP A 45 -15.94 -0.08 14.16
N GLY A 46 -16.38 -1.28 14.59
CA GLY A 46 -16.51 -2.45 13.72
C GLY A 46 -17.45 -2.24 12.54
N THR A 47 -18.49 -1.42 12.67
CA THR A 47 -19.44 -1.09 11.60
C THR A 47 -18.76 -0.25 10.51
N SER A 48 -18.00 0.76 10.93
CA SER A 48 -17.23 1.61 10.01
C SER A 48 -16.18 0.78 9.25
N PHE A 49 -15.45 -0.09 9.97
CA PHE A 49 -14.48 -0.97 9.34
C PHE A 49 -15.13 -1.91 8.33
N ARG A 50 -16.22 -2.60 8.71
CA ARG A 50 -16.97 -3.50 7.81
C ARG A 50 -17.44 -2.77 6.57
N ARG A 51 -18.01 -1.57 6.69
CA ARG A 51 -18.43 -0.75 5.55
C ARG A 51 -17.27 -0.44 4.61
N LYS A 52 -16.08 -0.13 5.14
CA LYS A 52 -14.87 0.11 4.32
C LYS A 52 -14.45 -1.15 3.56
N VAL A 53 -14.41 -2.30 4.23
CA VAL A 53 -14.07 -3.60 3.61
C VAL A 53 -15.09 -4.00 2.54
N VAL A 54 -16.39 -3.87 2.82
CA VAL A 54 -17.45 -4.15 1.81
C VAL A 54 -17.27 -3.26 0.59
N ARG A 55 -17.03 -1.97 0.78
CA ARG A 55 -16.78 -1.03 -0.33
C ARG A 55 -15.57 -1.46 -1.19
N ASP A 56 -14.50 -1.95 -0.55
CA ASP A 56 -13.32 -2.42 -1.27
C ASP A 56 -13.62 -3.73 -2.00
N LEU A 57 -14.24 -4.73 -1.34
CA LEU A 57 -14.60 -6.01 -1.95
C LEU A 57 -15.64 -5.90 -3.08
N THR A 58 -16.54 -4.92 -3.00
CA THR A 58 -17.51 -4.66 -4.09
C THR A 58 -16.93 -3.82 -5.22
N GLY A 59 -15.64 -3.49 -5.19
CA GLY A 59 -14.94 -2.77 -6.25
C GLY A 59 -15.13 -1.25 -6.23
N GLN A 60 -15.96 -0.69 -5.33
CA GLN A 60 -16.26 0.75 -5.33
C GLN A 60 -14.99 1.60 -5.19
N THR A 61 -14.03 1.17 -4.36
CA THR A 61 -12.73 1.85 -4.21
C THR A 61 -11.89 1.71 -5.49
N GLY A 62 -11.74 0.50 -6.01
CA GLY A 62 -10.95 0.23 -7.22
C GLY A 62 -11.49 0.98 -8.44
N PHE A 63 -12.80 0.94 -8.68
CA PHE A 63 -13.42 1.68 -9.80
C PHE A 63 -13.34 3.20 -9.62
N LYS A 64 -13.39 3.71 -8.37
CA LYS A 64 -13.17 5.14 -8.11
C LYS A 64 -11.73 5.54 -8.50
N LEU A 65 -10.74 4.73 -8.15
CA LEU A 65 -9.34 4.98 -8.54
C LEU A 65 -9.15 4.88 -10.05
N LEU A 66 -9.72 3.85 -10.69
CA LEU A 66 -9.70 3.70 -12.15
C LEU A 66 -10.33 4.91 -12.85
N ALA A 67 -11.48 5.38 -12.36
CA ALA A 67 -12.13 6.59 -12.89
C ALA A 67 -11.22 7.84 -12.73
N GLY A 68 -10.47 7.93 -11.63
CA GLY A 68 -9.45 8.97 -11.43
C GLY A 68 -8.33 8.91 -12.47
N ILE A 69 -7.78 7.72 -12.74
CA ILE A 69 -6.76 7.49 -13.76
C ILE A 69 -7.27 7.88 -15.15
N LEU A 70 -8.48 7.42 -15.51
CA LEU A 70 -9.09 7.74 -16.80
C LEU A 70 -9.34 9.26 -16.94
N ARG A 71 -9.90 9.91 -15.93
CA ARG A 71 -10.13 11.36 -15.94
C ARG A 71 -8.81 12.13 -16.06
N GLY A 72 -7.78 11.76 -15.29
CA GLY A 72 -6.44 12.34 -15.38
C GLY A 72 -5.85 12.21 -16.78
N GLY A 73 -5.91 11.04 -17.38
CA GLY A 73 -5.47 10.82 -18.75
C GLY A 73 -6.30 11.59 -19.80
N LEU A 74 -7.63 11.64 -19.65
CA LEU A 74 -8.54 12.30 -20.61
C LEU A 74 -8.52 13.82 -20.49
N VAL A 75 -8.41 14.40 -19.31
CA VAL A 75 -8.32 15.87 -19.13
C VAL A 75 -7.09 16.43 -19.85
N HIS A 76 -6.02 15.65 -19.97
CA HIS A 76 -4.82 16.05 -20.70
C HIS A 76 -4.96 15.92 -22.24
N PHE A 77 -6.03 15.30 -22.76
CA PHE A 77 -6.33 15.32 -24.21
C PHE A 77 -6.70 16.73 -24.74
N GLY A 78 -7.13 17.63 -23.87
CA GLY A 78 -7.46 19.04 -24.21
C GLY A 78 -6.43 20.08 -23.74
N GLY A 79 -5.36 19.68 -23.05
CA GLY A 79 -4.40 20.59 -22.40
C GLY A 79 -2.92 20.18 -22.56
N ARG A 80 -2.04 21.13 -22.34
CA ARG A 80 -0.60 21.13 -22.65
C ARG A 80 0.31 20.13 -21.89
N SER A 81 -0.19 19.12 -21.19
CA SER A 81 0.66 18.14 -20.49
C SER A 81 0.55 16.76 -21.17
N SER A 82 1.62 16.35 -21.83
CA SER A 82 1.76 15.06 -22.53
C SER A 82 1.88 13.86 -21.60
N ASP A 83 2.15 14.07 -20.31
CA ASP A 83 2.59 13.00 -19.41
C ASP A 83 1.46 12.08 -18.94
N GLY A 84 0.30 12.64 -18.57
CA GLY A 84 -0.87 11.84 -18.17
C GLY A 84 -1.44 10.99 -19.30
N GLN A 85 -1.51 11.55 -20.50
CA GLN A 85 -1.96 10.82 -21.71
C GLN A 85 -0.99 9.69 -22.06
N SER A 86 0.32 9.96 -22.05
CA SER A 86 1.35 8.98 -22.31
C SER A 86 1.29 7.83 -21.30
N LEU A 87 1.06 8.13 -20.01
CA LEU A 87 0.90 7.13 -18.96
C LEU A 87 -0.33 6.26 -19.20
N LEU A 88 -1.49 6.86 -19.47
CA LEU A 88 -2.73 6.13 -19.76
C LEU A 88 -2.55 5.19 -20.96
N LEU A 89 -1.94 5.66 -22.05
CA LEU A 89 -1.68 4.83 -23.22
C LEU A 89 -0.76 3.65 -22.91
N LYS A 90 0.29 3.86 -22.09
CA LYS A 90 1.16 2.78 -21.62
C LYS A 90 0.42 1.76 -20.77
N GLN A 91 -0.43 2.21 -19.82
CA GLN A 91 -1.25 1.34 -18.98
C GLN A 91 -2.22 0.50 -19.83
N VAL A 92 -2.95 1.14 -20.75
CA VAL A 92 -3.87 0.43 -21.67
C VAL A 92 -3.11 -0.55 -22.55
N GLY A 93 -1.97 -0.14 -23.11
CA GLY A 93 -1.13 -0.99 -23.96
C GLY A 93 -0.61 -2.23 -23.23
N VAL A 94 -0.17 -2.09 -21.97
CA VAL A 94 0.29 -3.22 -21.15
C VAL A 94 -0.88 -4.15 -20.81
N GLN A 95 -2.06 -3.62 -20.48
CA GLN A 95 -3.24 -4.46 -20.23
C GLN A 95 -3.69 -5.21 -21.48
N ALA A 96 -3.66 -4.55 -22.64
CA ALA A 96 -3.99 -5.20 -23.90
C ALA A 96 -2.96 -6.31 -24.26
N ALA A 97 -1.68 -6.03 -24.07
CA ALA A 97 -0.62 -7.02 -24.27
C ALA A 97 -0.76 -8.23 -23.34
N LEU A 98 -1.04 -8.00 -22.06
CA LEU A 98 -1.30 -9.06 -21.08
C LEU A 98 -2.51 -9.91 -21.50
N ALA A 99 -3.62 -9.28 -21.86
CA ALA A 99 -4.81 -9.97 -22.34
C ALA A 99 -4.52 -10.80 -23.60
N ALA A 100 -3.80 -10.23 -24.57
CA ALA A 100 -3.41 -10.93 -25.82
C ALA A 100 -2.53 -12.15 -25.53
N ILE A 101 -1.53 -12.02 -24.68
CA ILE A 101 -0.65 -13.14 -24.30
C ILE A 101 -1.48 -14.26 -23.64
N LEU A 102 -2.36 -13.93 -22.70
CA LEU A 102 -3.22 -14.92 -22.03
C LEU A 102 -4.20 -15.58 -23.00
N MET A 103 -4.73 -14.84 -23.98
CA MET A 103 -5.56 -15.43 -25.04
C MET A 103 -4.77 -16.40 -25.93
N LEU A 104 -3.57 -16.05 -26.34
CA LEU A 104 -2.69 -16.93 -27.12
C LEU A 104 -2.31 -18.21 -26.37
N LEU A 105 -2.23 -18.15 -25.04
CA LEU A 105 -1.99 -19.30 -24.17
C LEU A 105 -3.26 -20.12 -23.89
N GLY A 106 -4.42 -19.76 -24.44
CA GLY A 106 -5.69 -20.44 -24.19
C GLY A 106 -6.33 -20.18 -22.81
N ILE A 107 -5.81 -19.23 -22.03
CA ILE A 107 -6.25 -18.89 -20.69
C ILE A 107 -6.72 -17.43 -20.56
N GLY A 108 -7.21 -16.85 -21.64
CA GLY A 108 -7.61 -15.43 -21.72
C GLY A 108 -8.62 -14.99 -20.65
N TRP A 109 -9.46 -15.90 -20.16
CA TRP A 109 -10.42 -15.64 -19.09
C TRP A 109 -9.72 -15.21 -17.76
N THR A 110 -8.45 -15.59 -17.55
CA THR A 110 -7.69 -15.23 -16.34
C THR A 110 -7.38 -13.73 -16.27
N TRP A 111 -7.41 -13.01 -17.40
CA TRP A 111 -7.30 -11.55 -17.39
C TRP A 111 -8.42 -10.89 -16.61
N TRP A 112 -9.64 -11.42 -16.69
CA TRP A 112 -10.77 -10.91 -15.90
C TRP A 112 -10.59 -11.14 -14.40
N LEU A 113 -9.98 -12.27 -14.00
CA LEU A 113 -9.62 -12.51 -12.60
C LEU A 113 -8.56 -11.52 -12.12
N TRP A 114 -7.56 -11.27 -12.94
CA TRP A 114 -6.53 -10.26 -12.65
C TRP A 114 -7.17 -8.88 -12.44
N PHE A 115 -7.97 -8.43 -13.38
CA PHE A 115 -8.63 -7.13 -13.30
C PHE A 115 -9.60 -7.04 -12.11
N ALA A 116 -10.41 -8.07 -11.89
CA ALA A 116 -11.30 -8.12 -10.73
C ALA A 116 -10.53 -8.05 -9.41
N SER A 117 -9.39 -8.76 -9.30
CA SER A 117 -8.54 -8.70 -8.12
C SER A 117 -7.99 -7.30 -7.87
N LEU A 118 -7.57 -6.58 -8.89
CA LEU A 118 -7.11 -5.18 -8.76
C LEU A 118 -8.23 -4.27 -8.26
N MET A 119 -9.46 -4.49 -8.70
CA MET A 119 -10.60 -3.66 -8.30
C MET A 119 -11.14 -3.99 -6.91
N THR A 120 -10.86 -5.17 -6.36
CA THR A 120 -11.51 -5.70 -5.14
C THR A 120 -10.49 -6.13 -4.06
N SER A 121 -10.00 -7.37 -4.11
CA SER A 121 -9.15 -7.95 -3.06
C SER A 121 -7.85 -7.18 -2.83
N TYR A 122 -7.26 -6.64 -3.88
CA TYR A 122 -6.08 -5.77 -3.78
C TYR A 122 -6.37 -4.53 -2.91
N MET A 123 -7.55 -3.90 -3.05
CA MET A 123 -7.93 -2.73 -2.25
C MET A 123 -8.05 -3.08 -0.76
N VAL A 124 -8.57 -4.27 -0.44
CA VAL A 124 -8.63 -4.74 0.95
C VAL A 124 -7.23 -4.95 1.52
N VAL A 125 -6.35 -5.63 0.78
CA VAL A 125 -4.97 -5.89 1.22
C VAL A 125 -4.21 -4.56 1.40
N ALA A 126 -4.33 -3.64 0.46
CA ALA A 126 -3.71 -2.32 0.54
C ALA A 126 -4.17 -1.55 1.78
N ARG A 127 -5.50 -1.54 2.06
CA ARG A 127 -6.05 -0.93 3.27
C ARG A 127 -5.50 -1.57 4.54
N LEU A 128 -5.52 -2.90 4.63
CA LEU A 128 -5.04 -3.62 5.82
C LEU A 128 -3.57 -3.33 6.09
N ARG A 129 -2.77 -3.20 5.04
CA ARG A 129 -1.37 -2.82 5.17
C ARG A 129 -1.22 -1.39 5.67
N GLN A 130 -1.84 -0.40 5.02
CA GLN A 130 -1.74 1.01 5.40
C GLN A 130 -2.12 1.24 6.87
N ILE A 131 -3.24 0.65 7.32
CA ILE A 131 -3.65 0.78 8.73
C ILE A 131 -2.71 0.02 9.68
N ALA A 132 -2.14 -1.09 9.25
CA ALA A 132 -1.19 -1.85 10.06
C ALA A 132 0.16 -1.13 10.21
N GLU A 133 0.50 -0.29 9.28
CA GLU A 133 1.78 0.43 9.23
C GLU A 133 1.75 1.71 10.10
N HIS A 134 0.68 2.52 10.03
CA HIS A 134 0.61 3.86 10.63
C HIS A 134 -0.60 4.16 11.51
N ALA A 135 -1.67 3.34 11.50
CA ALA A 135 -2.88 3.70 12.22
C ALA A 135 -2.80 3.39 13.72
N ALA A 136 -3.39 4.26 14.57
CA ALA A 136 -3.43 4.10 16.03
C ALA A 136 -2.05 3.75 16.63
N VAL A 137 -1.04 4.47 16.21
CA VAL A 137 0.34 4.44 16.73
C VAL A 137 0.42 5.21 18.05
N PRO A 138 1.51 5.04 18.84
CA PRO A 138 1.64 5.75 20.12
C PRO A 138 1.52 7.26 20.04
N ASP A 139 2.11 7.87 19.01
CA ASP A 139 2.07 9.31 18.79
C ASP A 139 2.16 9.59 17.28
N ALA A 140 1.01 9.84 16.66
CA ALA A 140 0.92 10.03 15.21
C ALA A 140 1.54 11.35 14.74
N ASP A 141 1.70 12.31 15.63
CA ASP A 141 2.26 13.63 15.33
C ASP A 141 3.75 13.73 15.65
N ASN A 142 4.37 12.65 16.08
CA ASN A 142 5.79 12.58 16.40
C ASN A 142 6.60 12.32 15.13
N PRO A 143 7.64 13.12 14.82
CA PRO A 143 8.50 12.89 13.65
C PRO A 143 9.43 11.68 13.79
N ASP A 144 9.57 11.10 14.99
CA ASP A 144 10.36 9.88 15.19
C ASP A 144 9.55 8.65 14.76
N PRO A 145 10.04 7.89 13.76
CA PRO A 145 9.33 6.72 13.26
C PRO A 145 8.99 5.66 14.31
N ARG A 146 9.71 5.62 15.44
CA ARG A 146 9.41 4.68 16.54
C ARG A 146 8.05 4.92 17.17
N PHE A 147 7.49 6.11 17.03
CA PHE A 147 6.21 6.49 17.63
C PHE A 147 5.09 6.62 16.59
N ASN A 148 5.41 6.96 15.32
CA ASN A 148 4.43 7.19 14.27
C ASN A 148 4.28 6.03 13.27
N THR A 149 5.09 4.97 13.41
CA THR A 149 4.99 3.74 12.59
C THR A 149 5.07 2.49 13.47
N ARG A 150 4.97 1.33 12.85
CA ARG A 150 5.18 0.07 13.56
C ARG A 150 5.73 -1.03 12.67
N THR A 151 6.26 -2.07 13.32
CA THR A 151 6.56 -3.36 12.72
C THR A 151 5.58 -4.40 13.21
N VAL A 152 5.11 -5.27 12.29
CA VAL A 152 4.27 -6.42 12.62
C VAL A 152 5.11 -7.68 12.52
N GLU A 153 5.30 -8.38 13.64
CA GLU A 153 6.01 -9.67 13.66
C GLU A 153 5.09 -10.77 13.13
N ALA A 154 5.00 -10.86 11.80
CA ALA A 154 4.05 -11.71 11.12
C ALA A 154 4.65 -13.09 10.79
N PRO A 155 3.89 -14.19 10.97
CA PRO A 155 4.30 -15.51 10.50
C PRO A 155 4.41 -15.57 8.97
N VAL A 156 5.12 -16.57 8.45
CA VAL A 156 5.46 -16.67 7.02
C VAL A 156 4.23 -16.56 6.11
N TRP A 157 3.13 -17.23 6.45
CA TRP A 157 1.92 -17.20 5.62
C TRP A 157 1.27 -15.80 5.56
N GLN A 158 1.30 -15.05 6.67
CA GLN A 158 0.82 -13.65 6.67
C GLN A 158 1.75 -12.76 5.85
N ARG A 159 3.06 -12.95 5.98
CA ARG A 159 4.02 -12.21 5.15
C ARG A 159 3.80 -12.47 3.66
N PHE A 160 3.55 -13.71 3.28
CA PHE A 160 3.28 -14.06 1.88
C PHE A 160 2.02 -13.35 1.34
N LEU A 161 0.94 -13.30 2.13
CA LEU A 161 -0.35 -12.75 1.69
C LEU A 161 -0.43 -11.22 1.85
N MET A 162 0.14 -10.67 2.92
CA MET A 162 -0.08 -9.28 3.32
C MET A 162 1.17 -8.41 3.20
N ALA A 163 2.36 -8.98 3.33
CA ALA A 163 3.60 -8.25 3.48
C ALA A 163 4.75 -8.85 2.65
N PRO A 164 4.59 -9.02 1.32
CA PRO A 164 5.69 -9.43 0.47
C PRO A 164 6.86 -8.46 0.61
N HIS A 165 8.07 -8.93 0.28
CA HIS A 165 9.29 -8.10 0.35
C HIS A 165 9.58 -7.49 1.73
N PHE A 166 9.15 -8.15 2.82
CA PHE A 166 9.42 -7.71 4.20
C PHE A 166 8.82 -6.34 4.57
N VAL A 167 7.78 -5.88 3.89
CA VAL A 167 7.13 -4.59 4.21
C VAL A 167 6.51 -4.55 5.60
N ASN A 168 6.35 -5.70 6.27
CA ASN A 168 5.95 -5.77 7.67
C ASN A 168 6.99 -5.17 8.65
N TYR A 169 8.25 -4.96 8.20
CA TYR A 169 9.29 -4.24 8.94
C TYR A 169 9.25 -2.74 8.60
N HIS A 170 8.07 -2.15 8.73
CA HIS A 170 7.81 -0.80 8.23
C HIS A 170 8.49 0.29 9.07
N LEU A 171 8.57 0.09 10.39
CA LEU A 171 9.36 0.97 11.26
C LEU A 171 10.83 1.03 10.84
N GLU A 172 11.46 -0.12 10.60
CA GLU A 172 12.85 -0.19 10.18
C GLU A 172 13.06 0.46 8.81
N HIS A 173 12.07 0.31 7.92
CA HIS A 173 12.07 0.97 6.63
C HIS A 173 11.99 2.50 6.76
N HIS A 174 11.16 3.04 7.66
CA HIS A 174 11.10 4.46 7.93
C HIS A 174 12.36 5.01 8.61
N LEU A 175 12.97 4.25 9.53
CA LEU A 175 14.23 4.65 10.18
C LEU A 175 15.39 4.78 9.18
N LEU A 176 15.47 3.87 8.21
CA LEU A 176 16.53 3.88 7.21
C LEU A 176 16.05 3.32 5.86
N PRO A 177 15.39 4.14 5.03
CA PRO A 177 14.80 3.72 3.75
C PRO A 177 15.78 3.10 2.76
N GLY A 178 17.07 3.40 2.89
CA GLY A 178 18.13 2.84 2.05
C GLY A 178 18.50 1.39 2.34
N VAL A 179 18.00 0.79 3.43
CA VAL A 179 18.25 -0.63 3.74
C VAL A 179 17.45 -1.52 2.79
N PRO A 180 18.08 -2.44 2.03
CA PRO A 180 17.36 -3.38 1.19
C PRO A 180 16.37 -4.22 2.00
N CYS A 181 15.18 -4.45 1.45
CA CYS A 181 14.07 -5.09 2.16
C CYS A 181 14.45 -6.44 2.82
N TYR A 182 15.27 -7.24 2.15
CA TYR A 182 15.75 -8.54 2.68
C TYR A 182 16.73 -8.40 3.85
N ARG A 183 17.23 -7.20 4.16
CA ARG A 183 18.11 -6.90 5.30
C ARG A 183 17.36 -6.29 6.48
N LEU A 184 16.10 -5.88 6.32
CA LEU A 184 15.31 -5.29 7.39
C LEU A 184 15.16 -6.18 8.64
N PRO A 185 15.00 -7.53 8.54
CA PRO A 185 15.02 -8.38 9.73
C PRO A 185 16.32 -8.31 10.54
N GLY A 186 17.46 -8.29 9.86
CA GLY A 186 18.77 -8.14 10.51
C GLY A 186 18.96 -6.75 11.12
N PHE A 187 18.47 -5.71 10.45
CA PHE A 187 18.47 -4.35 10.98
C PHE A 187 17.63 -4.24 12.26
N ARG A 188 16.43 -4.84 12.29
CA ARG A 188 15.62 -4.92 13.50
C ARG A 188 16.34 -5.62 14.65
N ALA A 189 17.03 -6.74 14.38
CA ALA A 189 17.78 -7.46 15.39
C ALA A 189 18.87 -6.58 16.01
N LEU A 190 19.59 -5.81 15.19
CA LEU A 190 20.60 -4.85 15.64
C LEU A 190 19.99 -3.72 16.49
N LEU A 191 18.83 -3.19 16.11
CA LEU A 191 18.14 -2.15 16.88
C LEU A 191 17.70 -2.67 18.25
N LYS A 192 17.19 -3.91 18.32
CA LYS A 192 16.83 -4.60 19.57
C LYS A 192 18.07 -4.81 20.47
N GLU A 193 19.17 -5.30 19.92
CA GLU A 193 20.44 -5.49 20.64
C GLU A 193 20.96 -4.19 21.28
N LYS A 194 20.72 -3.06 20.61
CA LYS A 194 21.10 -1.73 21.10
C LYS A 194 20.08 -1.09 22.04
N GLY A 195 18.97 -1.75 22.39
CA GLY A 195 17.92 -1.20 23.24
C GLY A 195 17.10 -0.08 22.61
N LEU A 196 17.20 0.14 21.29
CA LEU A 196 16.54 1.26 20.62
C LEU A 196 15.03 1.02 20.37
N LEU A 197 14.57 -0.21 20.59
CA LEU A 197 13.17 -0.62 20.41
C LEU A 197 12.47 -1.03 21.72
N ASP A 198 13.05 -0.78 22.88
CA ASP A 198 12.52 -1.27 24.17
C ASP A 198 11.16 -0.66 24.51
N GLU A 199 10.89 0.58 24.11
CA GLU A 199 9.63 1.28 24.32
C GLU A 199 8.67 1.20 23.13
N VAL A 200 9.06 0.49 22.06
CA VAL A 200 8.26 0.40 20.82
C VAL A 200 7.28 -0.75 20.90
N PRO A 201 5.95 -0.50 20.76
CA PRO A 201 4.96 -1.57 20.77
C PRO A 201 5.21 -2.58 19.64
N SER A 202 5.20 -3.86 19.96
CA SER A 202 5.27 -4.93 18.98
C SER A 202 3.94 -5.67 18.89
N PHE A 203 3.59 -6.11 17.68
CA PHE A 203 2.36 -6.84 17.40
C PHE A 203 2.70 -8.19 16.74
N ASN A 204 2.16 -9.27 17.30
CA ASN A 204 2.34 -10.62 16.78
C ASN A 204 1.25 -10.93 15.75
N GLY A 205 1.53 -10.57 14.49
CA GLY A 205 0.65 -10.79 13.35
C GLY A 205 -0.44 -9.74 13.16
N TYR A 206 -0.98 -9.72 11.94
CA TYR A 206 -1.99 -8.74 11.51
C TYR A 206 -3.32 -8.85 12.26
N GLN A 207 -3.64 -10.03 12.80
CA GLN A 207 -4.87 -10.19 13.60
C GLN A 207 -4.82 -9.37 14.90
N GLN A 208 -3.68 -9.33 15.57
CA GLN A 208 -3.52 -8.52 16.79
C GLN A 208 -3.61 -7.03 16.45
N VAL A 209 -2.99 -6.62 15.35
CA VAL A 209 -3.10 -5.25 14.84
C VAL A 209 -4.56 -4.88 14.59
N LEU A 210 -5.32 -5.72 13.85
CA LEU A 210 -6.74 -5.46 13.57
C LEU A 210 -7.58 -5.32 14.84
N ARG A 211 -7.34 -6.14 15.86
CA ARG A 211 -8.04 -6.00 17.16
C ARG A 211 -7.73 -4.68 17.86
N HIS A 212 -6.53 -4.14 17.66
CA HIS A 212 -6.14 -2.84 18.19
C HIS A 212 -6.77 -1.67 17.40
N MET A 213 -6.90 -1.83 16.07
CA MET A 213 -7.42 -0.80 15.17
C MET A 213 -8.94 -0.71 15.12
N VAL A 214 -9.63 -1.80 15.45
CA VAL A 214 -11.09 -1.91 15.30
C VAL A 214 -11.71 -2.24 16.65
N GLN A 215 -12.55 -1.32 17.12
CA GLN A 215 -13.33 -1.50 18.35
C GLN A 215 -14.58 -2.33 18.00
N TRP A 216 -14.51 -3.62 18.30
CA TRP A 216 -15.64 -4.53 18.14
C TRP A 216 -16.55 -4.36 19.34
N GLY A 217 -17.77 -3.82 19.12
CA GLY A 217 -18.81 -3.74 20.13
C GLY A 217 -19.38 -5.12 20.50
#